data_f04df72ea1727b24717b8f1c0ea74718
#
_entry.id   f04df72ea1727b24717b8f1c0ea74718
#
_cell.length_a   1.000
_cell.length_b   1.000
_cell.length_c   1.000
_cell.angle_alpha   90.00
_cell.angle_beta   90.00
_cell.angle_gamma   90.00
#
_symmetry.space_group_name_H-M   'P 1'
#
loop_
_entity.id
_entity.type
_entity.pdbx_description
1 polymer ?
#
loop_
_entity_poly.entity_id
_entity_poly.type
_entity_poly.pdbx_seq_one_letter_code
_entity_poly.pdbx_strand_id
1 'polypeptide(L)'
;MIQLVAFLGNYGKEYEKTRHNVAWNFQDSLPFANKLSWQSKFKGEIASFSPEQLAQWACDTKIHSKKDGSPALVPEDAPSHIYFLKPQTYMNLSGESIIEVVNFYKLKPENVLVIHDELELPLGTVSLKWSGGLGGHNGLRSTKAVLNTPDFWRLRFGIGRPDNPNMNIADYVLSKFTTEQQEILQNVYSQTNLLLVKALLSKDPANLISQWGKKKLIDD
;
A
#
# COMPACT_ATOMS: atom_id res chain seq x y z
N MET A 1 9.52 12.39 -3.85
CA MET A 1 9.41 10.93 -4.10
C MET A 1 8.87 10.23 -2.84
N ILE A 2 8.17 9.12 -3.01
CA ILE A 2 7.76 8.23 -1.91
C ILE A 2 9.00 7.47 -1.42
N GLN A 3 9.18 7.41 -0.09
CA GLN A 3 10.29 6.71 0.56
C GLN A 3 9.81 5.67 1.57
N LEU A 4 8.63 5.85 2.18
CA LEU A 4 8.02 4.92 3.10
C LEU A 4 6.70 4.42 2.54
N VAL A 5 6.56 3.10 2.43
CA VAL A 5 5.29 2.44 2.14
C VAL A 5 4.83 1.70 3.39
N ALA A 6 3.72 2.14 3.96
CA ALA A 6 3.09 1.50 5.12
C ALA A 6 1.89 0.66 4.66
N PHE A 7 2.00 -0.64 4.84
CA PHE A 7 0.93 -1.61 4.55
C PHE A 7 0.08 -1.78 5.81
N LEU A 8 -1.11 -1.19 5.83
CA LEU A 8 -1.98 -1.25 7.01
C LEU A 8 -2.64 -2.63 7.16
N GLY A 9 -2.77 -3.07 8.39
CA GLY A 9 -3.40 -4.34 8.75
C GLY A 9 -3.41 -4.55 10.27
N ASN A 10 -4.10 -5.58 10.72
CA ASN A 10 -4.06 -6.07 12.09
C ASN A 10 -3.13 -7.30 12.15
N TYR A 11 -2.29 -7.38 13.17
CA TYR A 11 -1.48 -8.56 13.42
C TYR A 11 -2.32 -9.65 14.12
N GLY A 12 -1.95 -10.91 13.89
CA GLY A 12 -2.62 -12.08 14.47
C GLY A 12 -3.28 -12.96 13.41
N LYS A 13 -3.26 -14.27 13.64
CA LYS A 13 -3.81 -15.27 12.70
C LYS A 13 -5.30 -15.10 12.42
N GLU A 14 -6.05 -14.58 13.39
CA GLU A 14 -7.47 -14.30 13.28
C GLU A 14 -7.79 -13.25 12.21
N TYR A 15 -6.84 -12.33 11.94
CA TYR A 15 -7.02 -11.26 10.96
C TYR A 15 -6.48 -11.59 9.56
N GLU A 16 -5.81 -12.73 9.40
CA GLU A 16 -5.30 -13.17 8.11
C GLU A 16 -6.45 -13.26 7.08
N LYS A 17 -6.21 -12.71 5.89
CA LYS A 17 -7.16 -12.69 4.77
C LYS A 17 -8.47 -11.93 5.05
N THR A 18 -8.54 -11.13 6.11
CA THR A 18 -9.67 -10.20 6.30
C THR A 18 -9.58 -9.03 5.32
N ARG A 19 -10.72 -8.34 5.13
CA ARG A 19 -10.79 -7.15 4.27
C ARG A 19 -9.85 -6.04 4.74
N HIS A 20 -9.75 -5.86 6.05
CA HIS A 20 -8.86 -4.87 6.67
C HIS A 20 -7.36 -5.17 6.47
N ASN A 21 -7.00 -6.43 6.15
CA ASN A 21 -5.64 -6.84 5.87
C ASN A 21 -5.32 -6.92 4.36
N VAL A 22 -6.14 -6.31 3.50
CA VAL A 22 -5.92 -6.33 2.04
C VAL A 22 -4.54 -5.80 1.64
N ALA A 23 -4.01 -4.81 2.37
CA ALA A 23 -2.68 -4.27 2.10
C ALA A 23 -1.55 -5.28 2.45
N TRP A 24 -1.70 -6.05 3.51
CA TRP A 24 -0.75 -7.13 3.84
C TRP A 24 -0.80 -8.25 2.80
N ASN A 25 -2.02 -8.66 2.38
CA ASN A 25 -2.19 -9.66 1.32
C ASN A 25 -1.56 -9.19 0.01
N PHE A 26 -1.70 -7.91 -0.32
CA PHE A 26 -1.03 -7.31 -1.48
C PHE A 26 0.49 -7.36 -1.34
N GLN A 27 1.05 -6.99 -0.19
CA GLN A 27 2.50 -7.05 0.05
C GLN A 27 3.04 -8.48 -0.10
N ASP A 28 2.33 -9.47 0.44
CA ASP A 28 2.73 -10.88 0.32
C ASP A 28 2.64 -11.40 -1.13
N SER A 29 1.81 -10.76 -1.98
CA SER A 29 1.66 -11.09 -3.40
C SER A 29 2.70 -10.43 -4.31
N LEU A 30 3.57 -9.54 -3.80
CA LEU A 30 4.59 -8.89 -4.62
C LEU A 30 5.52 -9.94 -5.23
N PRO A 31 5.75 -9.93 -6.55
CA PRO A 31 6.61 -10.93 -7.22
C PRO A 31 8.06 -10.95 -6.72
N PHE A 32 8.47 -9.92 -6.01
CA PHE A 32 9.78 -9.80 -5.36
C PHE A 32 9.71 -9.86 -3.83
N ALA A 33 8.59 -10.29 -3.26
CA ALA A 33 8.41 -10.35 -1.80
C ALA A 33 9.51 -11.19 -1.11
N ASN A 34 9.96 -12.27 -1.74
CA ASN A 34 11.03 -13.13 -1.25
C ASN A 34 12.43 -12.50 -1.29
N LYS A 35 12.61 -11.36 -1.95
CA LYS A 35 13.86 -10.59 -1.97
C LYS A 35 13.94 -9.57 -0.84
N LEU A 36 12.84 -9.35 -0.11
CA LEU A 36 12.76 -8.41 1.00
C LEU A 36 13.32 -9.02 2.28
N SER A 37 14.29 -8.35 2.89
CA SER A 37 14.84 -8.74 4.20
C SER A 37 14.13 -7.97 5.29
N TRP A 38 13.19 -8.62 5.97
CA TRP A 38 12.41 -8.02 7.04
C TRP A 38 13.14 -8.05 8.37
N GLN A 39 13.03 -6.97 9.14
CA GLN A 39 13.57 -6.81 10.48
C GLN A 39 12.46 -6.30 11.41
N SER A 40 12.37 -6.90 12.61
CA SER A 40 11.45 -6.42 13.66
C SER A 40 11.99 -5.13 14.27
N LYS A 41 11.40 -3.99 13.94
CA LYS A 41 11.77 -2.65 14.43
C LYS A 41 10.58 -1.70 14.25
N PHE A 42 10.56 -0.60 14.99
CA PHE A 42 9.54 0.44 14.87
C PHE A 42 8.11 -0.07 15.11
N LYS A 43 7.91 -0.92 16.12
CA LYS A 43 6.63 -1.57 16.40
C LYS A 43 6.03 -2.27 15.17
N GLY A 44 6.89 -2.81 14.30
CA GLY A 44 6.50 -3.44 13.05
C GLY A 44 7.60 -4.29 12.45
N GLU A 45 7.38 -4.73 11.25
CA GLU A 45 8.40 -5.33 10.38
C GLU A 45 8.76 -4.32 9.30
N ILE A 46 10.05 -4.06 9.15
CA ILE A 46 10.57 -3.13 8.15
C ILE A 46 11.57 -3.82 7.24
N ALA A 47 11.46 -3.56 5.94
CA ALA A 47 12.46 -3.92 4.94
C ALA A 47 12.95 -2.66 4.22
N SER A 48 14.23 -2.59 3.88
CA SER A 48 14.82 -1.49 3.12
C SER A 48 15.56 -2.01 1.90
N PHE A 49 15.51 -1.25 0.81
CA PHE A 49 16.16 -1.55 -0.46
C PHE A 49 16.39 -0.25 -1.24
N SER A 50 17.31 -0.27 -2.20
CA SER A 50 17.54 0.92 -3.03
C SER A 50 16.55 0.99 -4.20
N PRO A 51 16.32 2.18 -4.76
CA PRO A 51 15.54 2.35 -5.99
C PRO A 51 16.08 1.52 -7.17
N GLU A 52 17.40 1.34 -7.26
CA GLU A 52 18.04 0.52 -8.30
C GLU A 52 17.72 -0.96 -8.11
N GLN A 53 17.74 -1.45 -6.87
CA GLN A 53 17.30 -2.81 -6.56
C GLN A 53 15.84 -3.01 -6.96
N LEU A 54 14.95 -2.05 -6.64
CA LEU A 54 13.55 -2.12 -7.05
C LEU A 54 13.40 -2.14 -8.58
N ALA A 55 14.11 -1.28 -9.29
CA ALA A 55 14.08 -1.23 -10.75
C ALA A 55 14.55 -2.56 -11.36
N GLN A 56 15.62 -3.16 -10.81
CA GLN A 56 16.11 -4.46 -11.24
C GLN A 56 15.09 -5.58 -10.94
N TRP A 57 14.52 -5.62 -9.74
CA TRP A 57 13.50 -6.63 -9.39
C TRP A 57 12.24 -6.52 -10.25
N ALA A 58 11.80 -5.30 -10.55
CA ALA A 58 10.67 -5.07 -11.44
C ALA A 58 10.96 -5.51 -12.87
N CYS A 59 12.18 -5.36 -13.34
CA CYS A 59 12.64 -5.84 -14.63
C CYS A 59 12.68 -7.38 -14.66
N ASP A 60 13.34 -8.02 -13.69
CA ASP A 60 13.47 -9.47 -13.56
C ASP A 60 12.11 -10.18 -13.51
N THR A 61 11.13 -9.56 -12.84
CA THR A 61 9.76 -10.08 -12.69
C THR A 61 8.80 -9.62 -13.79
N LYS A 62 9.31 -8.92 -14.82
CA LYS A 62 8.55 -8.40 -15.98
C LYS A 62 7.39 -7.45 -15.60
N ILE A 63 7.46 -6.81 -14.43
CA ILE A 63 6.48 -5.80 -14.02
C ILE A 63 6.73 -4.49 -14.77
N HIS A 64 7.99 -4.06 -14.85
CA HIS A 64 8.38 -2.78 -15.45
C HIS A 64 9.81 -2.79 -15.93
N SER A 65 10.00 -2.43 -17.20
CA SER A 65 11.30 -2.29 -17.83
C SER A 65 11.25 -1.21 -18.93
N LYS A 66 12.39 -0.80 -19.46
CA LYS A 66 12.46 -0.01 -20.67
C LYS A 66 12.09 -0.85 -21.91
N LYS A 67 11.91 -0.18 -23.05
CA LYS A 67 11.58 -0.84 -24.32
C LYS A 67 12.66 -1.84 -24.79
N ASP A 68 13.91 -1.61 -24.43
CA ASP A 68 15.06 -2.47 -24.73
C ASP A 68 15.21 -3.64 -23.75
N GLY A 69 14.28 -3.78 -22.79
CA GLY A 69 14.28 -4.83 -21.76
C GLY A 69 15.20 -4.55 -20.57
N SER A 70 15.87 -3.40 -20.51
CA SER A 70 16.70 -3.00 -19.37
C SER A 70 15.82 -2.46 -18.21
N PRO A 71 16.35 -2.40 -16.96
CA PRO A 71 15.62 -1.84 -15.82
C PRO A 71 15.16 -0.39 -16.08
N ALA A 72 14.03 -0.01 -15.46
CA ALA A 72 13.52 1.34 -15.50
C ALA A 72 14.56 2.36 -14.99
N LEU A 73 14.48 3.58 -15.49
CA LEU A 73 15.36 4.66 -15.02
C LEU A 73 15.01 5.02 -13.57
N VAL A 74 16.02 5.13 -12.75
CA VAL A 74 15.94 5.71 -11.42
C VAL A 74 16.27 7.19 -11.53
N PRO A 75 15.46 8.11 -10.95
CA PRO A 75 15.78 9.52 -10.94
C PRO A 75 17.13 9.82 -10.27
N GLU A 76 17.89 10.77 -10.77
CA GLU A 76 19.21 11.14 -10.20
C GLU A 76 19.11 11.64 -8.75
N ASP A 77 17.98 12.27 -8.39
CA ASP A 77 17.68 12.75 -7.05
C ASP A 77 16.85 11.74 -6.22
N ALA A 78 16.84 10.47 -6.62
CA ALA A 78 16.18 9.42 -5.87
C ALA A 78 16.81 9.24 -4.46
N PRO A 79 16.00 8.89 -3.45
CA PRO A 79 16.54 8.61 -2.13
C PRO A 79 17.43 7.35 -2.17
N SER A 80 18.42 7.27 -1.29
CA SER A 80 19.28 6.08 -1.19
C SER A 80 18.52 4.82 -0.81
N HIS A 81 17.39 4.94 -0.11
CA HIS A 81 16.57 3.81 0.34
C HIS A 81 15.08 4.10 0.25
N ILE A 82 14.34 3.04 -0.06
CA ILE A 82 12.89 2.92 0.09
C ILE A 82 12.64 1.94 1.24
N TYR A 83 11.62 2.21 2.04
CA TYR A 83 11.25 1.42 3.20
C TYR A 83 9.85 0.85 3.03
N PHE A 84 9.71 -0.46 3.23
CA PHE A 84 8.42 -1.12 3.40
C PHE A 84 8.20 -1.39 4.87
N LEU A 85 7.03 -1.03 5.38
CA LEU A 85 6.64 -1.18 6.78
C LEU A 85 5.32 -1.94 6.89
N LYS A 86 5.32 -3.01 7.67
CA LYS A 86 4.11 -3.71 8.15
C LYS A 86 3.96 -3.41 9.64
N PRO A 87 3.13 -2.43 10.05
CA PRO A 87 2.88 -2.18 11.47
C PRO A 87 2.40 -3.44 12.18
N GLN A 88 3.07 -3.86 13.25
CA GLN A 88 2.64 -4.97 14.12
C GLN A 88 1.82 -4.45 15.31
N THR A 89 1.07 -3.39 15.05
CA THR A 89 0.07 -2.80 15.94
C THR A 89 -1.32 -3.19 15.47
N TYR A 90 -2.36 -2.93 16.28
CA TYR A 90 -3.71 -2.94 15.74
C TYR A 90 -3.94 -1.75 14.80
N MET A 91 -4.92 -1.88 13.90
CA MET A 91 -5.21 -0.88 12.86
C MET A 91 -5.31 0.55 13.43
N ASN A 92 -6.01 0.74 14.55
CA ASN A 92 -6.20 2.04 15.19
C ASN A 92 -4.90 2.63 15.83
N LEU A 93 -3.82 1.86 15.87
CA LEU A 93 -2.51 2.26 16.39
C LEU A 93 -1.41 2.24 15.31
N SER A 94 -1.76 2.03 14.04
CA SER A 94 -0.79 1.94 12.93
C SER A 94 0.12 3.17 12.83
N GLY A 95 -0.39 4.34 13.19
CA GLY A 95 0.40 5.58 13.21
C GLY A 95 1.61 5.53 14.16
N GLU A 96 1.54 4.77 15.27
CA GLU A 96 2.68 4.66 16.20
C GLU A 96 3.90 4.03 15.53
N SER A 97 3.71 3.02 14.70
CA SER A 97 4.78 2.40 13.93
C SER A 97 5.30 3.35 12.83
N ILE A 98 4.38 4.01 12.12
CA ILE A 98 4.73 4.94 11.03
C ILE A 98 5.57 6.11 11.56
N ILE A 99 5.20 6.74 12.68
CA ILE A 99 5.90 7.91 13.19
C ILE A 99 7.32 7.58 13.69
N GLU A 100 7.55 6.38 14.22
CA GLU A 100 8.89 5.94 14.59
C GLU A 100 9.83 5.90 13.39
N VAL A 101 9.35 5.36 12.23
CA VAL A 101 10.11 5.34 10.98
C VAL A 101 10.34 6.75 10.44
N VAL A 102 9.28 7.57 10.40
CA VAL A 102 9.32 8.95 9.90
C VAL A 102 10.34 9.76 10.67
N ASN A 103 10.33 9.69 11.99
CA ASN A 103 11.27 10.42 12.86
C ASN A 103 12.70 9.92 12.72
N PHE A 104 12.90 8.59 12.68
CA PHE A 104 14.23 7.99 12.62
C PHE A 104 14.96 8.33 11.31
N TYR A 105 14.24 8.24 10.19
CA TYR A 105 14.80 8.53 8.86
C TYR A 105 14.56 9.97 8.41
N LYS A 106 13.99 10.83 9.29
CA LYS A 106 13.70 12.25 9.01
C LYS A 106 12.88 12.46 7.74
N LEU A 107 11.89 11.59 7.53
CA LEU A 107 10.98 11.67 6.40
C LEU A 107 9.94 12.77 6.61
N LYS A 108 9.38 13.27 5.52
CA LYS A 108 8.25 14.21 5.54
C LYS A 108 6.95 13.46 5.22
N PRO A 109 5.77 13.98 5.59
CA PRO A 109 4.50 13.36 5.25
C PRO A 109 4.33 13.05 3.75
N GLU A 110 4.83 13.93 2.87
CA GLU A 110 4.80 13.72 1.42
C GLU A 110 5.67 12.55 0.93
N ASN A 111 6.55 12.02 1.77
CA ASN A 111 7.34 10.83 1.45
C ASN A 111 6.63 9.53 1.85
N VAL A 112 5.45 9.62 2.48
CA VAL A 112 4.71 8.46 3.00
C VAL A 112 3.59 8.05 2.06
N LEU A 113 3.58 6.78 1.68
CA LEU A 113 2.47 6.11 1.01
C LEU A 113 1.83 5.11 1.99
N VAL A 114 0.56 5.28 2.26
CA VAL A 114 -0.24 4.35 3.07
C VAL A 114 -1.10 3.50 2.14
N ILE A 115 -0.99 2.18 2.26
CA ILE A 115 -1.82 1.22 1.53
C ILE A 115 -2.89 0.68 2.47
N HIS A 116 -4.16 0.74 2.04
CA HIS A 116 -5.29 0.38 2.90
C HIS A 116 -6.54 -0.04 2.10
N ASP A 117 -7.51 -0.63 2.79
CA ASP A 117 -8.85 -0.92 2.27
C ASP A 117 -9.72 0.34 2.16
N GLU A 118 -10.62 0.36 1.18
CA GLU A 118 -11.54 1.49 0.94
C GLU A 118 -12.97 0.98 0.67
N LEU A 119 -13.89 1.35 1.56
CA LEU A 119 -15.30 0.98 1.47
C LEU A 119 -16.03 1.64 0.29
N GLU A 120 -15.64 2.87 -0.06
CA GLU A 120 -16.31 3.66 -1.12
C GLU A 120 -15.88 3.27 -2.54
N LEU A 121 -14.95 2.34 -2.66
CA LEU A 121 -14.54 1.76 -3.94
C LEU A 121 -15.03 0.32 -4.02
N PRO A 122 -15.68 -0.08 -5.12
CA PRO A 122 -16.08 -1.46 -5.31
C PRO A 122 -14.85 -2.37 -5.40
N LEU A 123 -15.03 -3.65 -5.06
CA LEU A 123 -14.01 -4.68 -5.25
C LEU A 123 -13.54 -4.67 -6.71
N GLY A 124 -12.26 -4.90 -6.93
CA GLY A 124 -11.67 -4.82 -8.27
C GLY A 124 -11.20 -3.42 -8.68
N THR A 125 -11.40 -2.43 -7.83
CA THR A 125 -10.97 -1.04 -8.09
C THR A 125 -9.80 -0.65 -7.19
N VAL A 126 -8.82 0.02 -7.76
CA VAL A 126 -7.72 0.66 -7.01
C VAL A 126 -7.68 2.16 -7.26
N SER A 127 -7.10 2.89 -6.33
CA SER A 127 -6.97 4.33 -6.47
C SER A 127 -5.71 4.85 -5.79
N LEU A 128 -4.87 5.54 -6.57
CA LEU A 128 -3.79 6.36 -6.04
C LEU A 128 -4.35 7.77 -5.74
N LYS A 129 -4.14 8.25 -4.53
CA LYS A 129 -4.67 9.54 -4.09
C LYS A 129 -3.66 10.28 -3.21
N TRP A 130 -3.57 11.59 -3.43
CA TRP A 130 -2.93 12.52 -2.50
C TRP A 130 -3.95 13.07 -1.52
N SER A 131 -3.63 13.06 -0.22
CA SER A 131 -4.44 13.71 0.82
C SER A 131 -5.94 13.33 0.86
N GLY A 132 -6.74 14.05 1.61
CA GLY A 132 -8.21 14.01 1.64
C GLY A 132 -8.83 13.41 2.90
N GLY A 133 -10.14 13.18 2.84
CA GLY A 133 -10.93 12.61 3.94
C GLY A 133 -10.47 11.21 4.35
N LEU A 134 -10.78 10.80 5.56
CA LEU A 134 -10.30 9.53 6.14
C LEU A 134 -11.28 8.36 5.95
N GLY A 135 -12.50 8.62 5.43
CA GLY A 135 -13.51 7.58 5.19
C GLY A 135 -13.91 6.75 6.43
N GLY A 136 -13.68 7.28 7.65
CA GLY A 136 -13.88 6.51 8.88
C GLY A 136 -12.79 5.47 9.17
N HIS A 137 -11.78 5.33 8.31
CA HIS A 137 -10.74 4.30 8.45
C HIS A 137 -9.80 4.58 9.63
N ASN A 138 -9.78 3.67 10.62
CA ASN A 138 -9.05 3.86 11.86
C ASN A 138 -7.52 3.98 11.67
N GLY A 139 -6.94 3.24 10.73
CA GLY A 139 -5.51 3.32 10.41
C GLY A 139 -5.14 4.69 9.81
N LEU A 140 -5.98 5.23 8.93
CA LEU A 140 -5.77 6.59 8.40
C LEU A 140 -5.94 7.65 9.48
N ARG A 141 -6.89 7.47 10.41
CA ARG A 141 -7.07 8.37 11.57
C ARG A 141 -5.82 8.37 12.45
N SER A 142 -5.29 7.20 12.76
CA SER A 142 -4.06 7.03 13.53
C SER A 142 -2.87 7.68 12.80
N THR A 143 -2.69 7.44 11.50
CA THR A 143 -1.62 8.04 10.69
C THR A 143 -1.71 9.57 10.67
N LYS A 144 -2.92 10.13 10.39
CA LYS A 144 -3.13 11.59 10.41
C LYS A 144 -2.79 12.20 11.75
N ALA A 145 -3.18 11.55 12.85
CA ALA A 145 -2.96 12.07 14.20
C ALA A 145 -1.46 12.24 14.51
N VAL A 146 -0.63 11.26 14.15
CA VAL A 146 0.82 11.30 14.42
C VAL A 146 1.60 12.16 13.43
N LEU A 147 1.20 12.22 12.17
CA LEU A 147 1.80 13.09 11.15
C LEU A 147 1.31 14.54 11.26
N ASN A 148 0.27 14.79 12.05
CA ASN A 148 -0.40 16.09 12.22
C ASN A 148 -0.88 16.71 10.88
N THR A 149 -1.13 15.91 9.88
CA THR A 149 -1.62 16.33 8.56
C THR A 149 -2.29 15.17 7.83
N PRO A 150 -3.31 15.42 6.99
CA PRO A 150 -3.84 14.43 6.06
C PRO A 150 -3.01 14.29 4.77
N ASP A 151 -1.97 15.12 4.60
CA ASP A 151 -1.21 15.29 3.36
C ASP A 151 -0.13 14.23 3.23
N PHE A 152 -0.57 13.02 2.91
CA PHE A 152 0.26 11.86 2.56
C PHE A 152 -0.41 11.06 1.43
N TRP A 153 0.38 10.26 0.72
CA TRP A 153 -0.09 9.41 -0.37
C TRP A 153 -0.90 8.22 0.15
N ARG A 154 -1.88 7.81 -0.62
CA ARG A 154 -2.71 6.63 -0.35
C ARG A 154 -2.87 5.79 -1.59
N LEU A 155 -2.61 4.49 -1.45
CA LEU A 155 -3.02 3.47 -2.42
C LEU A 155 -4.19 2.70 -1.79
N ARG A 156 -5.35 2.87 -2.39
CA ARG A 156 -6.62 2.38 -1.86
C ARG A 156 -7.07 1.16 -2.63
N PHE A 157 -7.32 0.07 -1.91
CA PHE A 157 -7.95 -1.12 -2.47
C PHE A 157 -9.44 -1.11 -2.16
N GLY A 158 -10.28 -1.10 -3.19
CA GLY A 158 -11.73 -1.21 -3.03
C GLY A 158 -12.11 -2.55 -2.45
N ILE A 159 -12.91 -2.51 -1.39
CA ILE A 159 -13.52 -3.68 -0.77
C ILE A 159 -15.05 -3.65 -0.86
N GLY A 160 -15.63 -2.52 -1.31
CA GLY A 160 -17.08 -2.28 -1.34
C GLY A 160 -17.69 -2.14 0.04
N ARG A 161 -18.96 -1.81 0.07
CA ARG A 161 -19.78 -1.84 1.28
C ARG A 161 -20.50 -3.18 1.41
N PRO A 162 -20.90 -3.61 2.61
CA PRO A 162 -21.70 -4.83 2.76
C PRO A 162 -23.03 -4.67 2.04
N ASP A 163 -23.51 -5.78 1.41
CA ASP A 163 -24.81 -5.82 0.73
C ASP A 163 -25.98 -5.62 1.74
N ASN A 164 -25.81 -6.11 2.97
CA ASN A 164 -26.75 -5.84 4.05
C ASN A 164 -26.44 -4.47 4.70
N PRO A 165 -27.29 -3.45 4.51
CA PRO A 165 -27.05 -2.11 5.06
C PRO A 165 -27.07 -2.05 6.59
N ASN A 166 -27.62 -3.07 7.25
CA ASN A 166 -27.65 -3.19 8.72
C ASN A 166 -26.39 -3.89 9.28
N MET A 167 -25.50 -4.38 8.43
CA MET A 167 -24.26 -5.01 8.89
C MET A 167 -23.34 -3.96 9.50
N ASN A 168 -22.78 -4.26 10.67
CA ASN A 168 -21.80 -3.41 11.30
C ASN A 168 -20.53 -3.33 10.41
N ILE A 169 -20.08 -2.13 10.11
CA ILE A 169 -18.90 -1.90 9.25
C ILE A 169 -17.64 -2.50 9.89
N ALA A 170 -17.49 -2.46 11.22
CA ALA A 170 -16.34 -3.08 11.90
C ALA A 170 -16.32 -4.60 11.68
N ASP A 171 -17.47 -5.25 11.77
CA ASP A 171 -17.57 -6.70 11.51
C ASP A 171 -17.29 -7.01 10.02
N TYR A 172 -17.77 -6.17 9.12
CA TYR A 172 -17.52 -6.33 7.69
C TYR A 172 -16.04 -6.26 7.35
N VAL A 173 -15.32 -5.25 7.79
CA VAL A 173 -13.88 -5.12 7.46
C VAL A 173 -13.03 -6.21 8.13
N LEU A 174 -13.48 -6.77 9.24
CA LEU A 174 -12.84 -7.91 9.91
C LEU A 174 -13.29 -9.26 9.35
N SER A 175 -14.27 -9.31 8.46
CA SER A 175 -14.66 -10.54 7.78
C SER A 175 -13.68 -10.90 6.65
N LYS A 176 -13.62 -12.21 6.34
CA LYS A 176 -12.75 -12.71 5.27
C LYS A 176 -13.41 -12.51 3.90
N PHE A 177 -12.59 -12.35 2.86
CA PHE A 177 -13.04 -12.42 1.48
C PHE A 177 -13.53 -13.84 1.14
N THR A 178 -14.56 -13.96 0.30
CA THR A 178 -14.96 -15.25 -0.30
C THR A 178 -13.87 -15.74 -1.25
N THR A 179 -13.97 -17.01 -1.68
CA THR A 179 -13.00 -17.57 -2.64
C THR A 179 -12.99 -16.78 -3.95
N GLU A 180 -14.17 -16.44 -4.47
CA GLU A 180 -14.34 -15.65 -5.70
C GLU A 180 -13.74 -14.25 -5.55
N GLN A 181 -13.94 -13.62 -4.40
CA GLN A 181 -13.36 -12.31 -4.11
C GLN A 181 -11.83 -12.38 -4.00
N GLN A 182 -11.28 -13.47 -3.46
CA GLN A 182 -9.83 -13.68 -3.40
C GLN A 182 -9.22 -13.84 -4.79
N GLU A 183 -9.88 -14.55 -5.71
CA GLU A 183 -9.46 -14.70 -7.12
C GLU A 183 -9.43 -13.33 -7.83
N ILE A 184 -10.48 -12.52 -7.64
CA ILE A 184 -10.51 -11.14 -8.13
C ILE A 184 -9.31 -10.35 -7.61
N LEU A 185 -9.04 -10.44 -6.30
CA LEU A 185 -7.94 -9.70 -5.68
C LEU A 185 -6.57 -10.13 -6.21
N GLN A 186 -6.34 -11.40 -6.55
CA GLN A 186 -5.07 -11.83 -7.15
C GLN A 186 -4.82 -11.11 -8.48
N ASN A 187 -5.84 -10.98 -9.31
CA ASN A 187 -5.74 -10.22 -10.58
C ASN A 187 -5.49 -8.73 -10.30
N VAL A 188 -6.22 -8.14 -9.34
CA VAL A 188 -6.04 -6.74 -8.92
C VAL A 188 -4.61 -6.50 -8.40
N TYR A 189 -4.08 -7.38 -7.57
CA TYR A 189 -2.71 -7.27 -7.05
C TYR A 189 -1.67 -7.32 -8.16
N SER A 190 -1.81 -8.27 -9.08
CA SER A 190 -0.90 -8.41 -10.22
C SER A 190 -0.80 -7.12 -11.04
N GLN A 191 -1.93 -6.47 -11.33
CA GLN A 191 -1.94 -5.21 -12.07
C GLN A 191 -1.47 -4.01 -11.21
N THR A 192 -1.73 -4.03 -9.89
CA THR A 192 -1.34 -2.96 -8.98
C THR A 192 0.17 -2.94 -8.70
N ASN A 193 0.87 -4.06 -8.90
CA ASN A 193 2.33 -4.12 -8.78
C ASN A 193 3.02 -3.10 -9.69
N LEU A 194 2.54 -2.93 -10.93
CA LEU A 194 3.06 -1.92 -11.85
C LEU A 194 2.86 -0.49 -11.32
N LEU A 195 1.68 -0.20 -10.74
CA LEU A 195 1.40 1.11 -10.15
C LEU A 195 2.36 1.40 -8.98
N LEU A 196 2.53 0.44 -8.08
CA LEU A 196 3.42 0.59 -6.93
C LEU A 196 4.86 0.88 -7.39
N VAL A 197 5.40 0.08 -8.30
CA VAL A 197 6.76 0.29 -8.83
C VAL A 197 6.90 1.66 -9.48
N LYS A 198 5.95 2.05 -10.33
CA LYS A 198 5.97 3.37 -10.99
C LYS A 198 5.88 4.51 -9.97
N ALA A 199 5.06 4.38 -8.93
CA ALA A 199 4.93 5.42 -7.91
C ALA A 199 6.22 5.60 -7.10
N LEU A 200 6.93 4.50 -6.81
CA LEU A 200 8.18 4.51 -6.05
C LEU A 200 9.38 5.00 -6.88
N LEU A 201 9.38 4.75 -8.18
CA LEU A 201 10.42 5.22 -9.10
C LEU A 201 10.09 6.58 -9.75
N SER A 202 8.95 7.17 -9.41
CA SER A 202 8.55 8.49 -9.93
C SER A 202 9.07 9.62 -9.05
N LYS A 203 9.65 10.64 -9.72
CA LYS A 203 9.99 11.91 -9.06
C LYS A 203 8.73 12.61 -8.51
N ASP A 204 7.63 12.55 -9.28
CA ASP A 204 6.33 13.09 -8.90
C ASP A 204 5.22 12.06 -9.14
N PRO A 205 4.78 11.36 -8.08
CA PRO A 205 3.69 10.39 -8.17
C PRO A 205 2.35 11.00 -8.62
N ALA A 206 2.16 12.31 -8.52
CA ALA A 206 0.93 12.98 -8.97
C ALA A 206 0.65 12.76 -10.45
N ASN A 207 1.69 12.58 -11.27
CA ASN A 207 1.55 12.28 -12.70
C ASN A 207 0.82 10.95 -12.98
N LEU A 208 0.70 10.07 -11.99
CA LEU A 208 0.00 8.80 -12.11
C LEU A 208 -1.50 8.90 -11.80
N ILE A 209 -1.95 10.01 -11.17
CA ILE A 209 -3.35 10.17 -10.73
C ILE A 209 -4.31 10.17 -11.92
N SER A 210 -3.93 10.77 -13.06
CA SER A 210 -4.78 10.78 -14.26
C SER A 210 -5.18 9.37 -14.72
N GLN A 211 -4.29 8.39 -14.56
CA GLN A 211 -4.52 6.99 -14.92
C GLN A 211 -5.02 6.14 -13.75
N TRP A 212 -4.62 6.44 -12.52
CA TRP A 212 -4.80 5.60 -11.35
C TRP A 212 -5.61 6.25 -10.21
N GLY A 213 -6.17 7.44 -10.42
CA GLY A 213 -6.99 8.12 -9.41
C GLY A 213 -8.25 7.33 -9.01
N LYS A 214 -8.82 6.58 -9.95
CA LYS A 214 -9.84 5.55 -9.73
C LYS A 214 -9.82 4.62 -10.95
N LYS A 215 -9.29 3.42 -10.79
CA LYS A 215 -9.14 2.47 -11.88
C LYS A 215 -9.78 1.13 -11.54
N LYS A 216 -10.78 0.72 -12.32
CA LYS A 216 -11.34 -0.63 -12.31
C LYS A 216 -10.37 -1.55 -13.05
N LEU A 217 -10.01 -2.69 -12.44
CA LEU A 217 -9.00 -3.65 -12.93
C LEU A 217 -9.60 -5.01 -13.28
N ILE A 218 -10.91 -5.12 -13.22
CA ILE A 218 -11.68 -6.30 -13.60
C ILE A 218 -12.69 -5.91 -14.67
N ASP A 219 -12.96 -6.82 -15.58
CA ASP A 219 -14.04 -6.68 -16.56
C ASP A 219 -15.41 -6.84 -15.87
N ASP A 220 -16.45 -6.27 -16.48
CA ASP A 220 -17.83 -6.38 -16.02
C ASP A 220 -18.39 -7.76 -16.25
#